data_092dcd6131335c84c2c2586fa052246c
#
_entry.id   092dcd6131335c84c2c2586fa052246c
#
_cell.length_a   1.000
_cell.length_b   1.000
_cell.length_c   1.000
_cell.angle_alpha   90.00
_cell.angle_beta   90.00
_cell.angle_gamma   90.00
#
_symmetry.space_group_name_H-M   'P 1'
#
loop_
_entity.id
_entity.type
_entity.pdbx_description
1 polymer ?
#
loop_
_entity_poly.entity_id
_entity_poly.type
_entity_poly.pdbx_seq_one_letter_code
_entity_poly.pdbx_strand_id
1 'polypeptide(L)'
;YAASYNNEWLALISFSAAAWKCAARDQWIGWNYRVQYDRLHLIANNSRFLILPEHHYPNLASHILSLCERRVSEDWQQCFGYPLLLLETFVDPLLFHGTIYRAANWVHVGDTRGFRRTRRGYSSISQHPKQVFVRPLTLHTQARLSQSILAPAYCYGAPKIMLTADQMRTLPEFFFDIPDPRRKQGQRHSLACV
;
A
#
# COMPACT_ATOMS: atom_id res chain seq x y z
N TYR A 1 -12.77 -0.05 7.78
CA TYR A 1 -13.18 -0.79 8.99
C TYR A 1 -13.57 0.17 10.08
N ALA A 2 -14.57 -0.21 10.85
CA ALA A 2 -14.93 0.42 12.10
C ALA A 2 -14.79 -0.60 13.23
N ALA A 3 -14.12 -0.22 14.30
CA ALA A 3 -14.03 -1.03 15.51
C ALA A 3 -15.10 -0.55 16.50
N SER A 4 -15.89 -1.48 17.05
CA SER A 4 -16.89 -1.20 18.05
C SER A 4 -16.84 -2.20 19.21
N TYR A 5 -17.28 -1.76 20.36
CA TYR A 5 -17.46 -2.60 21.54
C TYR A 5 -18.68 -2.11 22.32
N ASN A 6 -19.57 -3.01 22.72
CA ASN A 6 -20.83 -2.70 23.41
C ASN A 6 -21.67 -1.61 22.73
N ASN A 7 -21.80 -1.67 21.38
CA ASN A 7 -22.47 -0.68 20.53
C ASN A 7 -21.80 0.72 20.48
N GLU A 8 -20.63 0.90 21.07
CA GLU A 8 -19.86 2.15 20.97
C GLU A 8 -18.76 2.02 19.95
N TRP A 9 -18.57 3.05 19.14
CA TRP A 9 -17.49 3.11 18.16
C TRP A 9 -16.19 3.48 18.85
N LEU A 10 -15.17 2.68 18.66
CA LEU A 10 -13.83 2.89 19.25
C LEU A 10 -12.85 3.51 18.29
N ALA A 11 -12.89 3.07 17.02
CA ALA A 11 -11.91 3.49 16.03
C ALA A 11 -12.41 3.33 14.59
N LEU A 12 -11.80 4.10 13.69
CA LEU A 12 -11.96 3.99 12.26
C LEU A 12 -10.59 3.75 11.61
N ILE A 13 -10.53 2.78 10.70
CA ILE A 13 -9.31 2.45 9.97
C ILE A 13 -9.63 2.24 8.50
N SER A 14 -8.82 2.80 7.59
CA SER A 14 -9.00 2.64 6.15
C SER A 14 -7.74 2.17 5.46
N PHE A 15 -7.96 1.33 4.44
CA PHE A 15 -6.93 0.88 3.52
C PHE A 15 -7.26 1.37 2.11
N SER A 16 -6.25 1.75 1.36
CA SER A 16 -6.35 2.24 -0.02
C SER A 16 -5.26 1.63 -0.88
N ALA A 17 -5.29 1.89 -2.18
CA ALA A 17 -4.21 1.48 -3.07
C ALA A 17 -2.85 2.01 -2.59
N ALA A 18 -1.79 1.22 -2.81
CA ALA A 18 -0.42 1.57 -2.46
C ALA A 18 0.05 2.87 -3.13
N ALA A 19 1.02 3.52 -2.50
CA ALA A 19 1.71 4.64 -3.12
C ALA A 19 2.45 4.18 -4.39
N TRP A 20 2.29 4.94 -5.48
CA TRP A 20 2.91 4.59 -6.77
C TRP A 20 4.44 4.49 -6.68
N LYS A 21 5.08 5.43 -6.00
CA LYS A 21 6.53 5.47 -5.82
C LYS A 21 6.86 5.58 -4.34
N CYS A 22 7.56 4.58 -3.83
CA CYS A 22 8.07 4.57 -2.45
C CYS A 22 9.43 3.85 -2.44
N ALA A 23 10.51 4.61 -2.54
CA ALA A 23 11.86 4.05 -2.68
C ALA A 23 12.23 3.12 -1.52
N ALA A 24 11.88 3.48 -0.27
CA ALA A 24 12.18 2.65 0.90
C ALA A 24 11.47 1.30 0.85
N ARG A 25 10.17 1.28 0.51
CA ARG A 25 9.41 0.02 0.31
C ARG A 25 9.99 -0.79 -0.85
N ASP A 26 10.25 -0.14 -1.98
CA ASP A 26 10.70 -0.80 -3.21
C ASP A 26 12.08 -1.44 -3.02
N GLN A 27 12.97 -0.76 -2.30
CA GLN A 27 14.28 -1.28 -1.90
C GLN A 27 14.14 -2.45 -0.92
N TRP A 28 13.25 -2.36 0.06
CA TRP A 28 12.99 -3.43 1.01
C TRP A 28 12.46 -4.69 0.33
N ILE A 29 11.54 -4.55 -0.64
CA ILE A 29 11.03 -5.69 -1.43
C ILE A 29 12.12 -6.27 -2.32
N GLY A 30 13.02 -5.44 -2.85
CA GLY A 30 14.08 -5.87 -3.76
C GLY A 30 13.61 -6.09 -5.21
N TRP A 31 12.47 -5.51 -5.59
CA TRP A 31 11.98 -5.59 -6.96
C TRP A 31 12.56 -4.51 -7.87
N ASN A 32 12.56 -4.77 -9.17
CA ASN A 32 12.86 -3.75 -10.18
C ASN A 32 11.57 -3.02 -10.61
N TYR A 33 11.72 -1.94 -11.33
CA TYR A 33 10.63 -1.10 -11.82
C TYR A 33 9.54 -1.86 -12.60
N ARG A 34 9.91 -2.85 -13.42
CA ARG A 34 8.97 -3.63 -14.21
C ARG A 34 8.12 -4.54 -13.35
N VAL A 35 8.77 -5.24 -12.43
CA VAL A 35 8.11 -6.12 -11.47
C VAL A 35 7.17 -5.32 -10.57
N GLN A 36 7.59 -4.14 -10.13
CA GLN A 36 6.78 -3.22 -9.34
C GLN A 36 5.44 -2.90 -10.03
N TYR A 37 5.49 -2.52 -11.30
CA TYR A 37 4.30 -2.12 -12.04
C TYR A 37 3.20 -3.20 -12.03
N ASP A 38 3.61 -4.47 -12.19
CA ASP A 38 2.69 -5.60 -12.24
C ASP A 38 2.14 -6.03 -10.88
N ARG A 39 2.77 -5.61 -9.78
CA ARG A 39 2.49 -6.16 -8.43
C ARG A 39 2.11 -5.13 -7.40
N LEU A 40 2.10 -3.86 -7.77
CA LEU A 40 1.72 -2.79 -6.85
C LEU A 40 0.29 -2.97 -6.31
N HIS A 41 -0.60 -3.61 -7.06
CA HIS A 41 -1.96 -3.92 -6.63
C HIS A 41 -2.02 -4.90 -5.45
N LEU A 42 -0.97 -5.70 -5.23
CA LEU A 42 -0.87 -6.64 -4.10
C LEU A 42 -0.46 -5.97 -2.79
N ILE A 43 -0.35 -4.65 -2.80
CA ILE A 43 0.00 -3.83 -1.63
C ILE A 43 -1.13 -2.87 -1.34
N ALA A 44 -1.53 -2.78 -0.08
CA ALA A 44 -2.47 -1.76 0.37
C ALA A 44 -1.83 -0.82 1.39
N ASN A 45 -2.22 0.45 1.32
CA ASN A 45 -1.77 1.49 2.23
C ASN A 45 -2.80 1.69 3.34
N ASN A 46 -2.40 1.54 4.60
CA ASN A 46 -3.19 2.04 5.72
C ASN A 46 -3.16 3.57 5.69
N SER A 47 -4.17 4.15 5.05
CA SER A 47 -4.23 5.58 4.71
C SER A 47 -4.80 6.45 5.82
N ARG A 48 -5.61 5.88 6.71
CA ARG A 48 -6.17 6.55 7.87
C ARG A 48 -6.32 5.57 9.02
N PHE A 49 -5.99 6.04 10.22
CA PHE A 49 -6.27 5.35 11.46
C PHE A 49 -6.60 6.39 12.53
N LEU A 50 -7.79 6.30 13.08
CA LEU A 50 -8.32 7.18 14.10
C LEU A 50 -8.84 6.36 15.26
N ILE A 51 -8.32 6.56 16.47
CA ILE A 51 -8.97 6.18 17.72
C ILE A 51 -9.85 7.36 18.13
N LEU A 52 -11.10 7.09 18.47
CA LEU A 52 -12.01 8.15 18.90
C LEU A 52 -11.53 8.72 20.25
N PRO A 53 -11.63 10.05 20.46
CA PRO A 53 -10.98 10.72 21.58
C PRO A 53 -11.39 10.22 22.97
N GLU A 54 -12.57 9.66 23.10
CA GLU A 54 -13.13 9.17 24.38
C GLU A 54 -12.51 7.84 24.83
N HIS A 55 -11.77 7.16 23.94
CA HIS A 55 -11.31 5.79 24.17
C HIS A 55 -9.78 5.70 24.31
N HIS A 56 -9.30 5.84 25.55
CA HIS A 56 -7.87 5.76 25.89
C HIS A 56 -7.52 4.44 26.58
N TYR A 57 -7.71 3.30 25.89
CA TYR A 57 -7.34 2.00 26.45
C TYR A 57 -5.92 1.62 26.04
N PRO A 58 -5.10 1.06 26.96
CA PRO A 58 -3.77 0.54 26.64
C PRO A 58 -3.83 -0.48 25.47
N ASN A 59 -2.92 -0.35 24.53
CA ASN A 59 -2.79 -1.24 23.37
C ASN A 59 -4.01 -1.34 22.42
N LEU A 60 -5.05 -0.51 22.60
CA LEU A 60 -6.26 -0.55 21.78
C LEU A 60 -5.92 -0.43 20.30
N ALA A 61 -5.09 0.53 19.93
CA ALA A 61 -4.73 0.79 18.53
C ALA A 61 -4.01 -0.40 17.89
N SER A 62 -2.98 -0.94 18.53
CA SER A 62 -2.25 -2.10 18.00
C SER A 62 -3.10 -3.37 17.97
N HIS A 63 -4.02 -3.52 18.91
CA HIS A 63 -4.98 -4.64 18.91
C HIS A 63 -5.94 -4.55 17.73
N ILE A 64 -6.57 -3.38 17.51
CA ILE A 64 -7.46 -3.14 16.36
C ILE A 64 -6.71 -3.35 15.04
N LEU A 65 -5.50 -2.81 14.92
CA LEU A 65 -4.66 -2.99 13.73
C LEU A 65 -4.40 -4.48 13.45
N SER A 66 -4.06 -5.25 14.48
CA SER A 66 -3.83 -6.70 14.36
C SER A 66 -5.10 -7.48 13.97
N LEU A 67 -6.27 -7.07 14.43
CA LEU A 67 -7.55 -7.66 13.99
C LEU A 67 -7.82 -7.38 12.52
N CYS A 68 -7.56 -6.15 12.04
CA CYS A 68 -7.69 -5.81 10.62
C CYS A 68 -6.70 -6.58 9.75
N GLU A 69 -5.46 -6.73 10.19
CA GLU A 69 -4.42 -7.48 9.45
C GLU A 69 -4.80 -8.93 9.14
N ARG A 70 -5.52 -9.57 10.05
CA ARG A 70 -5.93 -10.99 9.91
C ARG A 70 -6.95 -11.20 8.80
N ARG A 71 -7.72 -10.19 8.45
CA ARG A 71 -8.84 -10.30 7.52
C ARG A 71 -8.72 -9.43 6.26
N VAL A 72 -7.87 -8.40 6.28
CA VAL A 72 -7.81 -7.40 5.21
C VAL A 72 -7.50 -8.01 3.84
N SER A 73 -6.67 -9.04 3.75
CA SER A 73 -6.35 -9.69 2.49
C SER A 73 -7.54 -10.46 1.91
N GLU A 74 -8.32 -11.13 2.76
CA GLU A 74 -9.52 -11.86 2.35
C GLU A 74 -10.65 -10.89 1.96
N ASP A 75 -10.92 -9.88 2.78
CA ASP A 75 -11.91 -8.85 2.49
C ASP A 75 -11.56 -8.12 1.18
N TRP A 76 -10.27 -7.84 0.96
CA TRP A 76 -9.77 -7.23 -0.28
C TRP A 76 -9.99 -8.12 -1.50
N GLN A 77 -9.74 -9.42 -1.34
CA GLN A 77 -9.99 -10.39 -2.41
C GLN A 77 -11.48 -10.49 -2.75
N GLN A 78 -12.36 -10.46 -1.75
CA GLN A 78 -13.81 -10.45 -1.98
C GLN A 78 -14.25 -9.19 -2.73
N CYS A 79 -13.68 -8.02 -2.40
CA CYS A 79 -14.06 -6.75 -3.00
C CYS A 79 -13.44 -6.52 -4.39
N PHE A 80 -12.18 -6.96 -4.61
CA PHE A 80 -11.38 -6.59 -5.77
C PHE A 80 -10.92 -7.76 -6.63
N GLY A 81 -11.14 -9.01 -6.19
CA GLY A 81 -10.81 -10.23 -6.95
C GLY A 81 -9.37 -10.69 -6.84
N TYR A 82 -8.54 -10.10 -5.98
CA TYR A 82 -7.15 -10.52 -5.74
C TYR A 82 -6.74 -10.27 -4.28
N PRO A 83 -5.86 -11.13 -3.70
CA PRO A 83 -5.42 -10.99 -2.32
C PRO A 83 -4.32 -9.93 -2.17
N LEU A 84 -4.08 -9.50 -0.93
CA LEU A 84 -2.94 -8.67 -0.58
C LEU A 84 -1.77 -9.52 -0.07
N LEU A 85 -0.56 -9.08 -0.36
CA LEU A 85 0.69 -9.67 0.17
C LEU A 85 1.36 -8.77 1.20
N LEU A 86 1.16 -7.45 1.10
CA LEU A 86 1.86 -6.47 1.94
C LEU A 86 0.92 -5.32 2.30
N LEU A 87 1.04 -4.82 3.51
CA LEU A 87 0.52 -3.52 3.89
C LEU A 87 1.65 -2.52 4.02
N GLU A 88 1.37 -1.25 3.71
CA GLU A 88 2.27 -0.13 3.95
C GLU A 88 1.56 1.00 4.70
N THR A 89 2.32 1.87 5.34
CA THR A 89 1.82 3.13 5.90
C THR A 89 2.91 4.18 5.96
N PHE A 90 2.50 5.46 6.02
CA PHE A 90 3.38 6.62 6.05
C PHE A 90 3.08 7.45 7.29
N VAL A 91 4.00 7.41 8.25
CA VAL A 91 3.87 8.12 9.53
C VAL A 91 4.64 9.42 9.48
N ASP A 92 3.98 10.52 9.78
CA ASP A 92 4.64 11.82 9.93
C ASP A 92 5.34 11.89 11.29
N PRO A 93 6.68 11.93 11.36
CA PRO A 93 7.41 11.90 12.63
C PRO A 93 7.24 13.18 13.46
N LEU A 94 6.76 14.27 12.87
CA LEU A 94 6.44 15.50 13.60
C LEU A 94 5.16 15.36 14.44
N LEU A 95 4.26 14.46 14.04
CA LEU A 95 2.97 14.27 14.71
C LEU A 95 2.89 12.94 15.47
N PHE A 96 3.57 11.90 14.99
CA PHE A 96 3.42 10.54 15.49
C PHE A 96 4.75 9.78 15.50
N HIS A 97 4.98 8.98 16.52
CA HIS A 97 6.21 8.17 16.64
C HIS A 97 6.12 6.79 15.98
N GLY A 98 4.99 6.42 15.38
CA GLY A 98 4.79 5.11 14.78
C GLY A 98 4.74 3.94 15.77
N THR A 99 4.55 4.21 17.06
CA THR A 99 4.59 3.20 18.15
C THR A 99 3.57 2.09 17.95
N ILE A 100 2.37 2.43 17.48
CA ILE A 100 1.29 1.45 17.23
C ILE A 100 1.69 0.44 16.15
N TYR A 101 2.38 0.87 15.11
CA TYR A 101 2.87 -0.01 14.05
C TYR A 101 3.99 -0.93 14.54
N ARG A 102 4.95 -0.39 15.32
CA ARG A 102 5.98 -1.23 15.96
C ARG A 102 5.38 -2.26 16.91
N ALA A 103 4.39 -1.86 17.72
CA ALA A 103 3.69 -2.76 18.63
C ALA A 103 2.87 -3.85 17.90
N ALA A 104 2.43 -3.59 16.67
CA ALA A 104 1.77 -4.55 15.78
C ALA A 104 2.76 -5.31 14.87
N ASN A 105 4.06 -5.28 15.15
CA ASN A 105 5.12 -5.96 14.39
C ASN A 105 5.27 -5.51 12.93
N TRP A 106 4.96 -4.25 12.64
CA TRP A 106 5.33 -3.63 11.38
C TRP A 106 6.81 -3.27 11.37
N VAL A 107 7.42 -3.41 10.21
CA VAL A 107 8.86 -3.14 10.01
C VAL A 107 9.04 -1.73 9.48
N HIS A 108 9.85 -0.91 10.15
CA HIS A 108 10.30 0.38 9.62
C HIS A 108 11.37 0.13 8.55
N VAL A 109 11.10 0.54 7.31
CA VAL A 109 11.97 0.23 6.16
C VAL A 109 12.71 1.45 5.61
N GLY A 110 12.56 2.60 6.25
CA GLY A 110 13.20 3.86 5.88
C GLY A 110 12.21 5.00 5.76
N ASP A 111 12.64 6.08 5.14
CA ASP A 111 11.86 7.31 5.05
C ASP A 111 11.56 7.69 3.60
N THR A 112 10.47 8.42 3.40
CA THR A 112 10.17 9.03 2.10
C THR A 112 11.11 10.20 1.84
N ARG A 113 11.24 10.59 0.56
CA ARG A 113 12.03 11.79 0.19
C ARG A 113 11.37 13.11 0.61
N GLY A 114 10.16 13.08 1.19
CA GLY A 114 9.46 14.28 1.66
C GLY A 114 8.87 15.18 0.57
N PHE A 115 8.82 14.74 -0.69
CA PHE A 115 8.21 15.52 -1.75
C PHE A 115 6.69 15.50 -1.66
N ARG A 116 6.08 16.68 -1.76
CA ARG A 116 4.62 16.85 -1.75
C ARG A 116 4.07 16.84 -3.16
N ARG A 117 2.96 16.14 -3.38
CA ARG A 117 2.20 16.22 -4.63
C ARG A 117 1.44 17.54 -4.68
N THR A 118 1.65 18.30 -5.74
CA THR A 118 0.97 19.56 -6.04
C THR A 118 0.07 19.38 -7.27
N ARG A 119 -0.73 20.39 -7.62
CA ARG A 119 -1.52 20.36 -8.86
C ARG A 119 -0.67 20.29 -10.13
N ARG A 120 0.59 20.76 -10.08
CA ARG A 120 1.54 20.79 -11.19
C ARG A 120 2.56 19.66 -11.17
N GLY A 121 2.40 18.64 -10.28
CA GLY A 121 3.36 17.55 -10.11
C GLY A 121 3.87 17.43 -8.68
N TYR A 122 5.16 17.16 -8.50
CA TYR A 122 5.78 17.09 -7.17
C TYR A 122 6.53 18.39 -6.86
N SER A 123 6.56 18.77 -5.57
CA SER A 123 7.38 19.88 -5.10
C SER A 123 8.85 19.58 -5.35
N SER A 124 9.64 20.60 -5.70
CA SER A 124 11.10 20.50 -5.82
C SER A 124 11.83 20.51 -4.47
N ILE A 125 11.12 20.87 -3.39
CA ILE A 125 11.67 20.99 -2.05
C ILE A 125 11.13 19.85 -1.19
N SER A 126 12.04 19.09 -0.58
CA SER A 126 11.72 18.11 0.47
C SER A 126 11.26 18.87 1.72
N GLN A 127 10.02 18.66 2.14
CA GLN A 127 9.49 19.38 3.31
C GLN A 127 9.48 18.51 4.56
N HIS A 128 8.94 17.29 4.47
CA HIS A 128 8.78 16.42 5.63
C HIS A 128 8.86 14.95 5.22
N PRO A 129 10.04 14.31 5.37
CA PRO A 129 10.16 12.86 5.21
C PRO A 129 9.21 12.15 6.17
N LYS A 130 8.49 11.14 5.69
CA LYS A 130 7.63 10.29 6.49
C LYS A 130 8.28 8.95 6.69
N GLN A 131 8.19 8.41 7.90
CA GLN A 131 8.60 7.04 8.18
C GLN A 131 7.71 6.07 7.42
N VAL A 132 8.33 5.11 6.75
CA VAL A 132 7.64 4.07 5.99
C VAL A 132 7.65 2.77 6.79
N PHE A 133 6.47 2.28 7.14
CA PHE A 133 6.33 0.98 7.77
C PHE A 133 5.65 0.03 6.80
N VAL A 134 6.06 -1.23 6.84
CA VAL A 134 5.46 -2.33 6.07
C VAL A 134 5.08 -3.49 6.97
N ARG A 135 4.02 -4.20 6.59
CA ARG A 135 3.55 -5.42 7.26
C ARG A 135 3.36 -6.53 6.24
N PRO A 136 4.24 -7.53 6.21
CA PRO A 136 4.02 -8.75 5.43
C PRO A 136 2.78 -9.50 5.94
N LEU A 137 1.90 -9.87 5.01
CA LEU A 137 0.68 -10.65 5.32
C LEU A 137 0.89 -12.15 5.12
N THR A 138 1.97 -12.54 4.43
CA THR A 138 2.30 -13.95 4.17
C THR A 138 3.77 -14.21 4.42
N LEU A 139 4.11 -15.50 4.60
CA LEU A 139 5.51 -15.93 4.63
C LEU A 139 6.16 -15.65 3.25
N HIS A 140 7.44 -15.25 3.28
CA HIS A 140 8.24 -14.98 2.08
C HIS A 140 7.64 -13.90 1.15
N THR A 141 6.94 -12.90 1.71
CA THR A 141 6.31 -11.80 0.96
C THR A 141 7.29 -11.10 0.01
N GLN A 142 8.52 -10.80 0.46
CA GLN A 142 9.55 -10.18 -0.40
C GLN A 142 9.87 -11.05 -1.60
N ALA A 143 10.13 -12.34 -1.39
CA ALA A 143 10.43 -13.27 -2.48
C ALA A 143 9.25 -13.40 -3.45
N ARG A 144 8.01 -13.46 -2.95
CA ARG A 144 6.81 -13.51 -3.80
C ARG A 144 6.62 -12.25 -4.61
N LEU A 145 6.91 -11.08 -4.03
CA LEU A 145 6.81 -9.80 -4.73
C LEU A 145 7.96 -9.54 -5.71
N SER A 146 9.15 -10.12 -5.52
CA SER A 146 10.34 -9.88 -6.34
C SER A 146 10.63 -10.96 -7.39
N GLN A 147 10.04 -12.16 -7.28
CA GLN A 147 10.27 -13.26 -8.24
C GLN A 147 9.84 -12.86 -9.67
N SER A 148 10.45 -13.46 -10.70
CA SER A 148 10.19 -13.12 -12.11
C SER A 148 8.76 -13.46 -12.55
N ILE A 149 8.22 -14.59 -12.10
CA ILE A 149 6.88 -15.07 -12.45
C ILE A 149 5.97 -14.96 -11.23
N LEU A 150 4.84 -14.29 -11.41
CA LEU A 150 3.80 -14.19 -10.38
C LEU A 150 2.89 -15.41 -10.44
N ALA A 151 2.61 -16.01 -9.27
CA ALA A 151 1.67 -17.13 -9.21
C ALA A 151 0.25 -16.68 -9.66
N PRO A 152 -0.51 -17.55 -10.38
CA PRO A 152 -1.81 -17.20 -10.94
C PRO A 152 -2.81 -16.60 -9.94
N ALA A 153 -2.78 -17.05 -8.68
CA ALA A 153 -3.64 -16.55 -7.61
C ALA A 153 -3.44 -15.05 -7.29
N TYR A 154 -2.32 -14.47 -7.69
CA TYR A 154 -1.98 -13.06 -7.49
C TYR A 154 -2.14 -12.22 -8.76
N CYS A 155 -2.48 -12.82 -9.87
CA CYS A 155 -2.69 -12.12 -11.14
C CYS A 155 -4.07 -11.45 -11.11
N TYR A 156 -4.13 -10.19 -11.58
CA TYR A 156 -5.37 -9.44 -11.73
C TYR A 156 -5.50 -8.95 -13.17
N GLY A 157 -6.64 -9.28 -13.80
CA GLY A 157 -6.91 -8.93 -15.18
C GLY A 157 -6.20 -9.82 -16.21
N ALA A 158 -6.20 -9.40 -17.47
CA ALA A 158 -5.50 -10.12 -18.55
C ALA A 158 -3.99 -10.19 -18.24
N PRO A 159 -3.30 -11.30 -18.62
CA PRO A 159 -1.87 -11.41 -18.47
C PRO A 159 -1.17 -10.22 -19.13
N LYS A 160 -0.35 -9.51 -18.37
CA LYS A 160 0.45 -8.41 -18.93
C LYS A 160 1.65 -9.01 -19.66
N ILE A 161 1.87 -8.57 -20.88
CA ILE A 161 3.03 -8.98 -21.64
C ILE A 161 4.27 -8.30 -21.00
N MET A 162 5.10 -9.10 -20.38
CA MET A 162 6.39 -8.66 -19.86
C MET A 162 7.39 -8.55 -21.01
N LEU A 163 7.54 -7.37 -21.55
CA LEU A 163 8.52 -7.12 -22.60
C LEU A 163 9.95 -7.12 -22.02
N THR A 164 10.87 -7.77 -22.70
CA THR A 164 12.31 -7.70 -22.37
C THR A 164 12.86 -6.29 -22.63
N ALA A 165 14.06 -5.98 -22.08
CA ALA A 165 14.69 -4.69 -22.32
C ALA A 165 14.89 -4.40 -23.81
N ASP A 166 15.21 -5.42 -24.59
CA ASP A 166 15.45 -5.28 -26.03
C ASP A 166 14.13 -5.12 -26.81
N GLN A 167 13.09 -5.83 -26.40
CA GLN A 167 11.75 -5.64 -26.96
C GLN A 167 11.20 -4.23 -26.68
N MET A 168 11.51 -3.64 -25.51
CA MET A 168 11.12 -2.26 -25.21
C MET A 168 11.83 -1.24 -26.08
N ARG A 169 13.10 -1.48 -26.46
CA ARG A 169 13.86 -0.57 -27.35
C ARG A 169 13.35 -0.58 -28.80
N THR A 170 12.73 -1.67 -29.22
CA THR A 170 12.20 -1.84 -30.57
C THR A 170 10.75 -1.43 -30.73
N LEU A 171 10.07 -1.09 -29.64
CA LEU A 171 8.70 -0.59 -29.71
C LEU A 171 8.66 0.82 -30.31
N PRO A 172 7.74 1.08 -31.25
CA PRO A 172 7.48 2.42 -31.73
C PRO A 172 7.09 3.36 -30.58
N GLU A 173 7.52 4.61 -30.63
CA GLU A 173 7.27 5.62 -29.56
C GLU A 173 5.78 5.78 -29.20
N PHE A 174 4.87 5.60 -30.15
CA PHE A 174 3.42 5.70 -29.89
C PHE A 174 2.88 4.64 -28.92
N PHE A 175 3.60 3.55 -28.66
CA PHE A 175 3.20 2.56 -27.64
C PHE A 175 3.33 3.09 -26.21
N PHE A 176 4.12 4.15 -26.00
CA PHE A 176 4.29 4.78 -24.68
C PHE A 176 3.18 5.77 -24.34
N ASP A 177 2.38 6.20 -25.35
CA ASP A 177 1.24 7.10 -25.20
C ASP A 177 -0.09 6.37 -24.96
N ILE A 178 -0.10 5.05 -24.81
CA ILE A 178 -1.32 4.32 -24.44
C ILE A 178 -1.74 4.82 -23.06
N PRO A 179 -2.84 5.56 -22.95
CA PRO A 179 -3.31 6.05 -21.66
C PRO A 179 -3.56 4.86 -20.75
N ASP A 180 -2.98 4.85 -19.56
CA ASP A 180 -3.34 3.89 -18.52
C ASP A 180 -4.88 3.88 -18.42
N PRO A 181 -5.55 2.76 -18.75
CA PRO A 181 -7.01 2.69 -18.69
C PRO A 181 -7.56 3.07 -17.31
N ARG A 182 -6.73 3.01 -16.26
CA ARG A 182 -7.04 3.49 -14.92
C ARG A 182 -6.97 5.03 -14.78
N ARG A 183 -6.32 5.73 -15.71
CA ARG A 183 -6.22 7.20 -15.72
C ARG A 183 -7.53 7.90 -16.10
N LYS A 184 -8.40 7.23 -16.84
CA LYS A 184 -9.72 7.75 -17.26
C LYS A 184 -10.80 7.64 -16.18
N GLN A 185 -10.59 6.78 -15.18
CA GLN A 185 -11.49 6.70 -14.04
C GLN A 185 -10.88 7.49 -12.89
N GLY A 186 -11.14 8.79 -12.89
CA GLY A 186 -10.87 9.71 -11.77
C GLY A 186 -11.70 9.42 -10.52
N GLN A 187 -12.14 8.19 -10.35
CA GLN A 187 -12.78 7.72 -9.14
C GLN A 187 -11.70 7.29 -8.15
N ARG A 188 -11.45 8.18 -7.20
CA ARG A 188 -10.88 7.79 -5.93
C ARG A 188 -11.85 6.78 -5.30
N HIS A 189 -11.57 5.49 -5.45
CA HIS A 189 -12.28 4.49 -4.67
C HIS A 189 -11.81 4.62 -3.21
N SER A 190 -12.43 5.55 -2.51
CA SER A 190 -12.53 5.53 -1.06
C SER A 190 -13.62 4.51 -0.75
N LEU A 191 -13.25 3.25 -0.56
CA LEU A 191 -14.18 2.24 -0.09
C LEU A 191 -14.25 2.35 1.43
N ALA A 192 -15.34 2.93 1.90
CA ALA A 192 -15.86 2.61 3.19
C ALA A 192 -16.56 1.23 3.05
N CYS A 193 -15.91 0.16 3.49
CA CYS A 193 -16.62 -1.07 3.79
C CYS A 193 -17.37 -0.81 5.10
N VAL A 194 -18.69 -0.75 5.03
CA VAL A 194 -19.59 -0.76 6.19
C VAL A 194 -19.53 -2.11 6.88
#